data_9f7d1f2a9f9edcca3b5a52723f7a5435
#
_entry.id   9f7d1f2a9f9edcca3b5a52723f7a5435
#
_cell.length_a   1.000
_cell.length_b   1.000
_cell.length_c   1.000
_cell.angle_alpha   90.00
_cell.angle_beta   90.00
_cell.angle_gamma   90.00
#
_symmetry.space_group_name_H-M   'P 1'
#
loop_
_entity.id
_entity.type
_entity.pdbx_description
1 polymer ?
#
loop_
_entity_poly.entity_id
_entity_poly.type
_entity_poly.pdbx_seq_one_letter_code
_entity_poly.pdbx_strand_id
1 'polypeptide(L)'
;MNTVIEEMLKSYQVDNIYDRKNAMKEIMQEIVLCGLSHAGFFKEAAFYGGTALRIFYGLDRFSEDLDFFLEQINLDFDLCSYFPVLEKEVKAFGLNVEIQEKQKTKDSNIRSAFLKGNTKEHLLLFYADERVVGSVAKNEVVKIKFEVDTNPPAFATYEHKYRLLPVPYEIRLYDMPSLFAGKIHAVICRGWQSRFDSIDFLQARKDVEPFRDTSVLDIWSSDFFKQITEGLKVL
;
A
#
# COMPACT_ATOMS: atom_id res chain seq x y z
N MET A 1 -5.03 -23.39 -11.73
CA MET A 1 -4.85 -21.97 -11.33
C MET A 1 -6.10 -21.53 -10.58
N ASN A 2 -6.01 -20.64 -9.63
CA ASN A 2 -7.19 -20.12 -8.93
C ASN A 2 -7.90 -19.11 -9.85
N THR A 3 -9.18 -19.35 -10.19
CA THR A 3 -9.95 -18.52 -11.12
C THR A 3 -10.07 -17.06 -10.71
N VAL A 4 -10.07 -16.79 -9.41
CA VAL A 4 -10.09 -15.41 -8.87
C VAL A 4 -8.77 -14.71 -9.13
N ILE A 5 -7.64 -15.36 -8.91
CA ILE A 5 -6.30 -14.81 -9.21
C ILE A 5 -6.17 -14.55 -10.72
N GLU A 6 -6.66 -15.46 -11.57
CA GLU A 6 -6.68 -15.24 -13.03
C GLU A 6 -7.48 -14.00 -13.43
N GLU A 7 -8.64 -13.80 -12.80
CA GLU A 7 -9.47 -12.63 -13.07
C GLU A 7 -8.76 -11.35 -12.64
N MET A 8 -8.14 -11.34 -11.46
CA MET A 8 -7.37 -10.19 -10.97
C MET A 8 -6.17 -9.86 -11.88
N LEU A 9 -5.49 -10.89 -12.40
CA LEU A 9 -4.35 -10.70 -13.30
C LEU A 9 -4.71 -10.02 -14.62
N LYS A 10 -5.95 -10.09 -15.09
CA LYS A 10 -6.39 -9.43 -16.34
C LYS A 10 -6.28 -7.92 -16.31
N SER A 11 -6.27 -7.31 -15.15
CA SER A 11 -6.11 -5.86 -14.99
C SER A 11 -4.67 -5.36 -15.12
N TYR A 12 -3.69 -6.27 -15.25
CA TYR A 12 -2.27 -5.94 -15.34
C TYR A 12 -1.70 -6.21 -16.72
N GLN A 13 -0.95 -5.25 -17.24
CA GLN A 13 -0.05 -5.47 -18.39
C GLN A 13 1.28 -6.00 -17.84
N VAL A 14 1.70 -7.18 -18.30
CA VAL A 14 2.87 -7.88 -17.75
C VAL A 14 3.81 -8.28 -18.89
N ASP A 15 4.75 -7.42 -19.22
CA ASP A 15 5.67 -7.61 -20.33
C ASP A 15 6.95 -8.34 -19.93
N ASN A 16 7.33 -8.25 -18.66
CA ASN A 16 8.59 -8.80 -18.13
C ASN A 16 8.41 -9.40 -16.73
N ILE A 17 9.48 -9.98 -16.19
CA ILE A 17 9.47 -10.63 -14.87
C ILE A 17 9.21 -9.64 -13.72
N TYR A 18 9.63 -8.38 -13.85
CA TYR A 18 9.41 -7.35 -12.83
C TYR A 18 7.93 -6.99 -12.75
N ASP A 19 7.27 -6.81 -13.91
CA ASP A 19 5.84 -6.53 -13.98
C ASP A 19 5.03 -7.68 -13.38
N ARG A 20 5.43 -8.92 -13.67
CA ARG A 20 4.80 -10.12 -13.10
C ARG A 20 4.95 -10.19 -11.57
N LYS A 21 6.14 -9.87 -11.06
CA LYS A 21 6.38 -9.81 -9.61
C LYS A 21 5.55 -8.69 -8.95
N ASN A 22 5.46 -7.52 -9.59
CA ASN A 22 4.69 -6.40 -9.09
C ASN A 22 3.19 -6.71 -9.07
N ALA A 23 2.64 -7.23 -10.16
CA ALA A 23 1.24 -7.65 -10.23
C ALA A 23 0.91 -8.72 -9.18
N MET A 24 1.77 -9.74 -9.04
CA MET A 24 1.64 -10.75 -7.99
C MET A 24 1.62 -10.12 -6.59
N LYS A 25 2.57 -9.21 -6.28
CA LYS A 25 2.63 -8.52 -4.99
C LYS A 25 1.35 -7.72 -4.72
N GLU A 26 0.88 -6.94 -5.70
CA GLU A 26 -0.33 -6.11 -5.54
C GLU A 26 -1.58 -6.96 -5.32
N ILE A 27 -1.72 -8.07 -6.04
CA ILE A 27 -2.82 -9.03 -5.81
C ILE A 27 -2.70 -9.66 -4.40
N MET A 28 -1.50 -10.02 -3.96
CA MET A 28 -1.30 -10.51 -2.59
C MET A 28 -1.65 -9.44 -1.54
N GLN A 29 -1.37 -8.17 -1.80
CA GLN A 29 -1.78 -7.05 -0.95
C GLN A 29 -3.31 -6.95 -0.88
N GLU A 30 -4.01 -7.05 -2.00
CA GLU A 30 -5.48 -7.04 -2.02
C GLU A 30 -6.08 -8.25 -1.26
N ILE A 31 -5.47 -9.44 -1.35
CA ILE A 31 -5.88 -10.60 -0.57
C ILE A 31 -5.66 -10.35 0.94
N VAL A 32 -4.54 -9.71 1.33
CA VAL A 32 -4.29 -9.32 2.72
C VAL A 32 -5.32 -8.31 3.21
N LEU A 33 -5.64 -7.29 2.42
CA LEU A 33 -6.66 -6.29 2.76
C LEU A 33 -8.04 -6.94 2.95
N CYS A 34 -8.41 -7.87 2.08
CA CYS A 34 -9.63 -8.66 2.19
C CYS A 34 -9.65 -9.48 3.50
N GLY A 35 -8.56 -10.19 3.80
CA GLY A 35 -8.45 -10.96 5.04
C GLY A 35 -8.51 -10.10 6.30
N LEU A 36 -7.88 -8.93 6.30
CA LEU A 36 -7.98 -7.96 7.39
C LEU A 36 -9.41 -7.41 7.54
N SER A 37 -10.11 -7.17 6.45
CA SER A 37 -11.52 -6.76 6.46
C SER A 37 -12.40 -7.82 7.12
N HIS A 38 -12.27 -9.08 6.72
CA HIS A 38 -13.03 -10.20 7.29
C HIS A 38 -12.68 -10.45 8.76
N ALA A 39 -11.46 -10.14 9.17
CA ALA A 39 -11.05 -10.16 10.57
C ALA A 39 -11.64 -9.01 11.42
N GLY A 40 -12.31 -8.03 10.78
CA GLY A 40 -12.88 -6.86 11.45
C GLY A 40 -11.89 -5.75 11.75
N PHE A 41 -10.68 -5.81 11.18
CA PHE A 41 -9.60 -4.85 11.40
C PHE A 41 -10.00 -3.39 11.10
N PHE A 42 -10.78 -3.17 10.05
CA PHE A 42 -11.23 -1.84 9.64
C PHE A 42 -12.33 -1.23 10.53
N LYS A 43 -12.70 -1.88 11.63
CA LYS A 43 -13.50 -1.27 12.70
C LYS A 43 -12.67 -0.34 13.57
N GLU A 44 -11.36 -0.59 13.67
CA GLU A 44 -10.44 0.11 14.55
C GLU A 44 -9.33 0.86 13.78
N ALA A 45 -9.10 0.51 12.51
CA ALA A 45 -8.02 1.05 11.70
C ALA A 45 -8.51 1.58 10.36
N ALA A 46 -7.74 2.49 9.77
CA ALA A 46 -7.94 3.00 8.44
C ALA A 46 -6.67 2.84 7.59
N PHE A 47 -6.87 2.46 6.34
CA PHE A 47 -5.81 2.30 5.36
C PHE A 47 -5.36 3.65 4.82
N TYR A 48 -4.05 3.85 4.67
CA TYR A 48 -3.49 5.08 4.12
C TYR A 48 -2.22 4.80 3.33
N GLY A 49 -1.53 5.83 2.89
CA GLY A 49 -0.22 5.71 2.28
C GLY A 49 -0.23 5.54 0.77
N GLY A 50 0.91 5.06 0.24
CA GLY A 50 1.13 4.92 -1.21
C GLY A 50 0.26 3.84 -1.84
N THR A 51 0.07 2.73 -1.14
CA THR A 51 -0.70 1.60 -1.63
C THR A 51 -2.21 1.90 -1.61
N ALA A 52 -2.70 2.71 -0.65
CA ALA A 52 -4.06 3.21 -0.67
C ALA A 52 -4.31 4.08 -1.92
N LEU A 53 -3.37 4.99 -2.24
CA LEU A 53 -3.42 5.79 -3.47
C LEU A 53 -3.39 4.91 -4.73
N ARG A 54 -2.56 3.86 -4.75
CA ARG A 54 -2.45 2.94 -5.88
C ARG A 54 -3.74 2.16 -6.12
N ILE A 55 -4.23 1.45 -5.10
CA ILE A 55 -5.35 0.50 -5.24
C ILE A 55 -6.69 1.23 -5.39
N PHE A 56 -6.90 2.35 -4.70
CA PHE A 56 -8.22 2.98 -4.59
C PHE A 56 -8.35 4.30 -5.34
N TYR A 57 -7.23 4.93 -5.74
CA TYR A 57 -7.26 6.23 -6.41
C TYR A 57 -6.45 6.28 -7.71
N GLY A 58 -5.97 5.13 -8.19
CA GLY A 58 -5.35 5.00 -9.51
C GLY A 58 -3.96 5.61 -9.63
N LEU A 59 -3.17 5.64 -8.54
CA LEU A 59 -1.76 6.06 -8.64
C LEU A 59 -1.00 5.13 -9.60
N ASP A 60 -0.38 5.70 -10.61
CA ASP A 60 0.28 4.95 -11.68
C ASP A 60 1.71 4.51 -11.30
N ARG A 61 1.86 3.92 -10.14
CA ARG A 61 3.10 3.22 -9.74
C ARG A 61 2.80 2.19 -8.69
N PHE A 62 3.51 1.08 -8.72
CA PHE A 62 3.42 0.07 -7.66
C PHE A 62 3.90 0.62 -6.32
N SER A 63 3.29 0.12 -5.24
CA SER A 63 3.63 0.43 -3.87
C SER A 63 3.77 -0.85 -3.06
N GLU A 64 4.72 -0.91 -2.13
CA GLU A 64 5.13 -2.18 -1.53
C GLU A 64 4.52 -2.43 -0.15
N ASP A 65 4.32 -1.39 0.65
CA ASP A 65 3.90 -1.51 2.04
C ASP A 65 2.40 -1.21 2.20
N LEU A 66 1.77 -1.88 3.14
CA LEU A 66 0.41 -1.59 3.59
C LEU A 66 0.51 -0.80 4.90
N ASP A 67 0.09 0.45 4.87
CA ASP A 67 0.17 1.36 6.00
C ASP A 67 -1.21 1.65 6.57
N PHE A 68 -1.34 1.59 7.90
CA PHE A 68 -2.58 1.82 8.62
C PHE A 68 -2.36 2.75 9.79
N PHE A 69 -3.37 3.57 10.09
CA PHE A 69 -3.52 4.23 11.39
C PHE A 69 -4.69 3.63 12.14
N LEU A 70 -4.58 3.52 13.45
CA LEU A 70 -5.76 3.30 14.28
C LEU A 70 -6.68 4.54 14.22
N GLU A 71 -7.95 4.36 14.45
CA GLU A 71 -8.92 5.47 14.55
C GLU A 71 -8.70 6.28 15.83
N GLN A 72 -8.32 5.60 16.91
CA GLN A 72 -8.05 6.19 18.21
C GLN A 72 -6.70 5.71 18.76
N ILE A 73 -6.09 6.50 19.60
CA ILE A 73 -4.84 6.13 20.27
C ILE A 73 -5.08 4.86 21.10
N ASN A 74 -4.33 3.80 20.78
CA ASN A 74 -4.34 2.56 21.53
C ASN A 74 -2.94 1.93 21.53
N LEU A 75 -2.16 2.22 22.54
CA LEU A 75 -0.78 1.73 22.67
C LEU A 75 -0.72 0.21 22.97
N ASP A 76 -1.81 -0.36 23.49
CA ASP A 76 -1.94 -1.79 23.79
C ASP A 76 -2.56 -2.59 22.63
N PHE A 77 -2.66 -1.98 21.44
CA PHE A 77 -3.21 -2.63 20.26
C PHE A 77 -2.42 -3.90 19.91
N ASP A 78 -3.15 -5.01 19.83
CA ASP A 78 -2.62 -6.33 19.48
C ASP A 78 -2.91 -6.67 18.01
N LEU A 79 -1.90 -6.45 17.16
CA LEU A 79 -1.97 -6.81 15.75
C LEU A 79 -2.09 -8.33 15.51
N CYS A 80 -1.52 -9.14 16.41
CA CYS A 80 -1.50 -10.59 16.27
C CYS A 80 -2.90 -11.22 16.40
N SER A 81 -3.83 -10.55 17.06
CA SER A 81 -5.21 -11.02 17.20
C SER A 81 -5.93 -11.23 15.85
N TYR A 82 -5.49 -10.55 14.79
CA TYR A 82 -6.06 -10.66 13.44
C TYR A 82 -5.42 -11.78 12.58
N PHE A 83 -4.26 -12.31 12.99
CA PHE A 83 -3.51 -13.27 12.19
C PHE A 83 -4.25 -14.58 11.92
N PRO A 84 -4.99 -15.19 12.86
CA PRO A 84 -5.67 -16.45 12.59
C PRO A 84 -6.68 -16.37 11.44
N VAL A 85 -7.43 -15.28 11.35
CA VAL A 85 -8.40 -15.06 10.26
C VAL A 85 -7.64 -14.75 8.96
N LEU A 86 -6.64 -13.87 9.02
CA LEU A 86 -5.82 -13.52 7.87
C LEU A 86 -5.11 -14.74 7.27
N GLU A 87 -4.52 -15.61 8.09
CA GLU A 87 -3.89 -16.85 7.62
C GLU A 87 -4.88 -17.79 6.92
N LYS A 88 -6.08 -17.93 7.46
CA LYS A 88 -7.13 -18.74 6.85
C LYS A 88 -7.51 -18.19 5.47
N GLU A 89 -7.69 -16.86 5.36
CA GLU A 89 -8.04 -16.20 4.11
C GLU A 89 -6.95 -16.37 3.06
N VAL A 90 -5.70 -16.06 3.38
CA VAL A 90 -4.59 -16.16 2.40
C VAL A 90 -4.37 -17.59 1.94
N LYS A 91 -4.53 -18.59 2.82
CA LYS A 91 -4.46 -20.00 2.50
C LYS A 91 -5.61 -20.44 1.58
N ALA A 92 -6.80 -19.88 1.72
CA ALA A 92 -7.95 -20.18 0.85
C ALA A 92 -7.69 -19.80 -0.61
N PHE A 93 -6.84 -18.81 -0.88
CA PHE A 93 -6.38 -18.47 -2.22
C PHE A 93 -5.18 -19.30 -2.71
N GLY A 94 -4.70 -20.23 -1.90
CA GLY A 94 -3.56 -21.09 -2.23
C GLY A 94 -2.20 -20.46 -1.91
N LEU A 95 -2.16 -19.33 -1.21
CA LEU A 95 -0.91 -18.69 -0.83
C LEU A 95 -0.25 -19.45 0.33
N ASN A 96 0.95 -19.97 0.09
CA ASN A 96 1.77 -20.62 1.11
C ASN A 96 2.72 -19.59 1.74
N VAL A 97 2.24 -18.92 2.79
CA VAL A 97 2.93 -17.82 3.44
C VAL A 97 2.94 -17.97 4.96
N GLU A 98 3.93 -17.37 5.57
CA GLU A 98 4.08 -17.23 7.02
C GLU A 98 3.84 -15.77 7.41
N ILE A 99 3.04 -15.54 8.46
CA ILE A 99 2.82 -14.20 9.02
C ILE A 99 3.65 -14.08 10.30
N GLN A 100 4.49 -13.06 10.36
CA GLN A 100 5.38 -12.81 11.48
C GLN A 100 5.27 -11.36 11.93
N GLU A 101 5.03 -11.16 13.22
CA GLU A 101 5.18 -9.85 13.83
C GLU A 101 6.66 -9.47 13.90
N LYS A 102 6.97 -8.23 13.60
CA LYS A 102 8.30 -7.67 13.80
C LYS A 102 8.40 -7.12 15.22
N GLN A 103 9.09 -7.84 16.09
CA GLN A 103 9.46 -7.30 17.39
C GLN A 103 10.37 -6.09 17.22
N LYS A 104 10.02 -4.97 17.84
CA LYS A 104 10.86 -3.77 17.84
C LYS A 104 11.68 -3.70 19.11
N THR A 105 12.93 -3.28 18.94
CA THR A 105 13.90 -3.13 20.04
C THR A 105 13.79 -1.77 20.75
N LYS A 106 12.93 -0.87 20.28
CA LYS A 106 12.67 0.46 20.86
C LYS A 106 11.18 0.68 21.01
N ASP A 107 10.77 1.44 22.02
CA ASP A 107 9.40 1.94 22.14
C ASP A 107 9.00 2.67 20.86
N SER A 108 7.97 2.17 20.21
CA SER A 108 7.47 2.69 18.94
C SER A 108 5.97 2.52 18.90
N ASN A 109 5.29 3.57 18.49
CA ASN A 109 3.85 3.54 18.27
C ASN A 109 3.44 2.69 17.04
N ILE A 110 4.41 2.17 16.28
CA ILE A 110 4.12 1.40 15.09
C ILE A 110 4.18 -0.10 15.43
N ARG A 111 3.13 -0.84 15.16
CA ARG A 111 3.13 -2.31 15.11
C ARG A 111 3.40 -2.74 13.68
N SER A 112 4.29 -3.70 13.47
CA SER A 112 4.66 -4.13 12.11
C SER A 112 4.59 -5.63 12.01
N ALA A 113 4.11 -6.12 10.88
CA ALA A 113 4.16 -7.54 10.55
C ALA A 113 4.53 -7.74 9.09
N PHE A 114 4.93 -8.95 8.77
CA PHE A 114 5.32 -9.39 7.44
C PHE A 114 4.59 -10.67 7.10
N LEU A 115 4.03 -10.69 5.90
CA LEU A 115 3.63 -11.91 5.24
C LEU A 115 4.75 -12.28 4.26
N LYS A 116 5.31 -13.48 4.41
CA LYS A 116 6.46 -13.95 3.65
C LYS A 116 6.16 -15.27 2.96
N GLY A 117 6.60 -15.43 1.72
CA GLY A 117 6.48 -16.65 0.97
C GLY A 117 7.61 -16.79 -0.05
N ASN A 118 7.73 -17.97 -0.66
CA ASN A 118 8.73 -18.18 -1.71
C ASN A 118 8.25 -17.54 -3.02
N THR A 119 9.06 -16.64 -3.60
CA THR A 119 8.70 -15.90 -4.82
C THR A 119 8.45 -16.83 -6.00
N LYS A 120 9.28 -17.87 -6.16
CA LYS A 120 9.17 -18.80 -7.27
C LYS A 120 7.88 -19.63 -7.21
N GLU A 121 7.53 -20.11 -6.01
CA GLU A 121 6.31 -20.87 -5.77
C GLU A 121 5.06 -20.03 -6.10
N HIS A 122 5.03 -18.79 -5.63
CA HIS A 122 3.90 -17.90 -5.87
C HIS A 122 3.78 -17.49 -7.36
N LEU A 123 4.89 -17.24 -8.05
CA LEU A 123 4.86 -16.97 -9.49
C LEU A 123 4.31 -18.18 -10.27
N LEU A 124 4.65 -19.41 -9.86
CA LEU A 124 4.05 -20.62 -10.45
C LEU A 124 2.54 -20.73 -10.17
N LEU A 125 2.12 -20.39 -8.96
CA LEU A 125 0.70 -20.36 -8.61
C LEU A 125 -0.08 -19.35 -9.48
N PHE A 126 0.50 -18.18 -9.72
CA PHE A 126 -0.15 -17.07 -10.43
C PHE A 126 -0.16 -17.25 -11.95
N TYR A 127 0.92 -17.75 -12.53
CA TYR A 127 1.09 -17.78 -14.01
C TYR A 127 1.09 -19.16 -14.62
N ALA A 128 1.22 -20.22 -13.81
CA ALA A 128 1.29 -21.62 -14.27
C ALA A 128 2.31 -21.88 -15.40
N ASP A 129 3.38 -21.09 -15.47
CA ASP A 129 4.41 -21.15 -16.53
C ASP A 129 5.82 -21.26 -15.92
N GLU A 130 6.43 -22.44 -16.06
CA GLU A 130 7.77 -22.72 -15.56
C GLU A 130 8.85 -21.81 -16.17
N ARG A 131 8.64 -21.32 -17.39
CA ARG A 131 9.59 -20.43 -18.07
C ARG A 131 9.68 -19.07 -17.38
N VAL A 132 8.58 -18.62 -16.76
CA VAL A 132 8.52 -17.35 -16.00
C VAL A 132 9.47 -17.37 -14.82
N VAL A 133 9.65 -18.54 -14.20
CA VAL A 133 10.42 -18.66 -12.95
C VAL A 133 11.87 -19.09 -13.16
N GLY A 134 12.28 -19.31 -14.40
CA GLY A 134 13.65 -19.77 -14.71
C GLY A 134 14.74 -18.82 -14.23
N SER A 135 14.49 -17.52 -14.25
CA SER A 135 15.42 -16.47 -13.80
C SER A 135 15.31 -16.12 -12.31
N VAL A 136 14.35 -16.73 -11.58
CA VAL A 136 14.10 -16.43 -10.17
C VAL A 136 14.92 -17.35 -9.27
N ALA A 137 15.65 -16.78 -8.31
CA ALA A 137 16.42 -17.55 -7.35
C ALA A 137 15.51 -18.46 -6.48
N LYS A 138 15.97 -19.68 -6.17
CA LYS A 138 15.18 -20.65 -5.39
C LYS A 138 14.80 -20.14 -3.99
N ASN A 139 15.65 -19.31 -3.40
CA ASN A 139 15.49 -18.75 -2.06
C ASN A 139 14.97 -17.31 -2.06
N GLU A 140 14.53 -16.78 -3.20
CA GLU A 140 13.95 -15.45 -3.26
C GLU A 140 12.60 -15.42 -2.51
N VAL A 141 12.45 -14.43 -1.64
CA VAL A 141 11.28 -14.27 -0.78
C VAL A 141 10.44 -13.09 -1.25
N VAL A 142 9.17 -13.36 -1.56
CA VAL A 142 8.17 -12.31 -1.65
C VAL A 142 7.74 -11.91 -0.25
N LYS A 143 7.64 -10.61 -0.02
CA LYS A 143 7.34 -10.05 1.28
C LYS A 143 6.32 -8.93 1.14
N ILE A 144 5.22 -9.05 1.88
CA ILE A 144 4.25 -7.99 2.07
C ILE A 144 4.41 -7.49 3.49
N LYS A 145 4.77 -6.22 3.64
CA LYS A 145 4.89 -5.55 4.93
C LYS A 145 3.59 -4.81 5.22
N PHE A 146 3.12 -4.88 6.45
CA PHE A 146 2.04 -4.03 6.93
C PHE A 146 2.39 -3.43 8.29
N GLU A 147 2.08 -2.16 8.44
CA GLU A 147 2.39 -1.35 9.60
C GLU A 147 1.14 -0.63 10.09
N VAL A 148 0.94 -0.66 11.39
CA VAL A 148 -0.16 0.03 12.07
C VAL A 148 0.45 1.04 13.02
N ASP A 149 0.19 2.31 12.80
CA ASP A 149 0.53 3.36 13.76
C ASP A 149 -0.60 3.49 14.78
N THR A 150 -0.24 3.28 16.05
CA THR A 150 -1.17 3.29 17.19
C THR A 150 -1.42 4.68 17.75
N ASN A 151 -0.81 5.71 17.17
CA ASN A 151 -0.95 7.11 17.54
C ASN A 151 -1.34 7.94 16.30
N PRO A 152 -2.61 7.87 15.86
CA PRO A 152 -3.07 8.54 14.65
C PRO A 152 -2.98 10.06 14.76
N PRO A 153 -2.78 10.77 13.63
CA PRO A 153 -2.87 12.22 13.60
C PRO A 153 -4.29 12.69 13.93
N ALA A 154 -4.40 13.85 14.58
CA ALA A 154 -5.69 14.48 14.84
C ALA A 154 -6.35 14.94 13.52
N PHE A 155 -7.69 15.02 13.54
CA PHE A 155 -8.51 15.59 12.46
C PHE A 155 -8.47 14.86 11.11
N ALA A 156 -7.98 13.61 11.08
CA ALA A 156 -8.10 12.80 9.87
C ALA A 156 -9.56 12.46 9.58
N THR A 157 -9.90 12.48 8.30
CA THR A 157 -11.23 12.09 7.80
C THR A 157 -11.13 10.82 6.97
N TYR A 158 -12.21 10.06 6.96
CA TYR A 158 -12.24 8.71 6.41
C TYR A 158 -13.35 8.56 5.40
N GLU A 159 -13.16 7.64 4.47
CA GLU A 159 -14.22 7.13 3.61
C GLU A 159 -14.24 5.60 3.61
N HIS A 160 -15.36 5.03 3.17
CA HIS A 160 -15.54 3.61 3.01
C HIS A 160 -15.58 3.27 1.53
N LYS A 161 -14.77 2.31 1.11
CA LYS A 161 -14.78 1.81 -0.27
C LYS A 161 -14.96 0.30 -0.27
N TYR A 162 -15.55 -0.18 -1.35
CA TYR A 162 -15.82 -1.59 -1.58
C TYR A 162 -14.97 -2.10 -2.74
N ARG A 163 -14.48 -3.33 -2.60
CA ARG A 163 -13.83 -4.09 -3.67
C ARG A 163 -14.62 -5.37 -3.88
N LEU A 164 -14.72 -5.80 -5.13
CA LEU A 164 -15.41 -7.04 -5.49
C LEU A 164 -14.45 -8.24 -5.58
N LEU A 165 -13.18 -7.98 -5.79
CA LEU A 165 -12.12 -8.99 -5.87
C LEU A 165 -11.11 -8.78 -4.73
N PRO A 166 -10.56 -9.86 -4.19
CA PRO A 166 -10.72 -11.29 -4.54
C PRO A 166 -12.08 -11.88 -4.21
N VAL A 167 -12.79 -11.39 -3.22
CA VAL A 167 -14.20 -11.55 -2.87
C VAL A 167 -14.71 -10.21 -2.34
N PRO A 168 -16.02 -9.94 -2.30
CA PRO A 168 -16.52 -8.64 -1.84
C PRO A 168 -16.05 -8.31 -0.41
N TYR A 169 -15.40 -7.16 -0.24
CA TYR A 169 -15.01 -6.66 1.07
C TYR A 169 -15.10 -5.13 1.13
N GLU A 170 -15.25 -4.62 2.34
CA GLU A 170 -15.26 -3.20 2.66
C GLU A 170 -13.95 -2.80 3.33
N ILE A 171 -13.47 -1.61 3.02
CA ILE A 171 -12.29 -1.03 3.63
C ILE A 171 -12.56 0.40 4.06
N ARG A 172 -12.15 0.74 5.28
CA ARG A 172 -12.05 2.12 5.73
C ARG A 172 -10.67 2.65 5.35
N LEU A 173 -10.62 3.80 4.72
CA LEU A 173 -9.38 4.44 4.34
C LEU A 173 -9.44 5.94 4.54
N TYR A 174 -8.31 6.59 4.58
CA TYR A 174 -8.21 8.04 4.58
C TYR A 174 -8.75 8.59 3.27
N ASP A 175 -9.55 9.65 3.35
CA ASP A 175 -9.96 10.39 2.17
C ASP A 175 -8.79 11.11 1.48
N MET A 176 -8.98 11.57 0.26
CA MET A 176 -7.92 12.21 -0.53
C MET A 176 -7.28 13.43 0.16
N PRO A 177 -8.03 14.35 0.81
CA PRO A 177 -7.42 15.44 1.56
C PRO A 177 -6.50 14.97 2.68
N SER A 178 -6.92 13.99 3.48
CA SER A 178 -6.11 13.44 4.58
C SER A 178 -4.88 12.68 4.07
N LEU A 179 -5.01 11.90 2.97
CA LEU A 179 -3.87 11.27 2.31
C LEU A 179 -2.85 12.29 1.81
N PHE A 180 -3.31 13.39 1.21
CA PHE A 180 -2.45 14.45 0.73
C PHE A 180 -1.75 15.17 1.89
N ALA A 181 -2.49 15.53 2.95
CA ALA A 181 -1.94 16.14 4.16
C ALA A 181 -0.83 15.28 4.77
N GLY A 182 -1.03 13.95 4.85
CA GLY A 182 -0.01 13.01 5.31
C GLY A 182 1.26 13.01 4.44
N LYS A 183 1.13 13.19 3.11
CA LYS A 183 2.30 13.31 2.22
C LYS A 183 3.05 14.63 2.45
N ILE A 184 2.35 15.74 2.59
CA ILE A 184 2.96 17.05 2.91
C ILE A 184 3.67 17.00 4.27
N HIS A 185 3.01 16.44 5.29
CA HIS A 185 3.62 16.26 6.62
C HIS A 185 4.92 15.41 6.53
N ALA A 186 4.91 14.32 5.76
CA ALA A 186 6.11 13.50 5.58
C ALA A 186 7.26 14.27 4.90
N VAL A 187 6.96 15.15 3.94
CA VAL A 187 7.97 16.02 3.29
C VAL A 187 8.57 16.98 4.30
N ILE A 188 7.73 17.65 5.12
CA ILE A 188 8.15 18.61 6.11
C ILE A 188 9.01 17.94 7.19
N CYS A 189 8.50 16.87 7.82
CA CYS A 189 9.16 16.21 8.95
C CYS A 189 10.45 15.46 8.58
N ARG A 190 10.56 15.00 7.33
CA ARG A 190 11.77 14.30 6.85
C ARG A 190 12.79 15.20 6.19
N GLY A 191 12.55 16.52 6.17
CA GLY A 191 13.47 17.49 5.56
C GLY A 191 13.66 17.29 4.04
N TRP A 192 12.61 16.83 3.35
CA TRP A 192 12.68 16.48 1.92
C TRP A 192 12.49 17.66 0.97
N GLN A 193 12.42 18.91 1.49
CA GLN A 193 12.23 20.11 0.67
C GLN A 193 13.28 20.25 -0.42
N SER A 194 14.52 19.89 -0.14
CA SER A 194 15.61 19.92 -1.13
C SER A 194 15.40 18.93 -2.28
N ARG A 195 14.56 17.91 -2.11
CA ARG A 195 14.24 16.96 -3.18
C ARG A 195 13.37 17.56 -4.28
N PHE A 196 12.67 18.65 -4.00
CA PHE A 196 11.92 19.36 -5.04
C PHE A 196 12.82 19.87 -6.16
N ASP A 197 14.09 20.15 -5.87
CA ASP A 197 15.06 20.59 -6.89
C ASP A 197 15.45 19.47 -7.87
N SER A 198 15.24 18.21 -7.49
CA SER A 198 15.55 17.05 -8.33
C SER A 198 14.33 16.52 -9.10
N ILE A 199 13.15 17.12 -8.95
CA ILE A 199 11.94 16.70 -9.64
C ILE A 199 11.90 17.30 -11.03
N ASP A 200 11.70 16.48 -12.06
CA ASP A 200 11.31 16.94 -13.38
C ASP A 200 9.82 17.34 -13.36
N PHE A 201 9.58 18.63 -13.08
CA PHE A 201 8.20 19.15 -13.01
C PHE A 201 7.52 19.18 -14.38
N LEU A 202 8.25 19.19 -15.48
CA LEU A 202 7.66 19.10 -16.82
C LEU A 202 7.06 17.70 -17.03
N GLN A 203 7.79 16.67 -16.63
CA GLN A 203 7.28 15.31 -16.71
C GLN A 203 6.14 15.08 -15.72
N ALA A 204 6.31 15.52 -14.45
CA ALA A 204 5.28 15.39 -13.42
C ALA A 204 3.95 16.05 -13.82
N ARG A 205 3.99 17.20 -14.51
CA ARG A 205 2.78 17.84 -15.05
C ARG A 205 2.10 16.97 -16.11
N LYS A 206 2.86 16.42 -17.05
CA LYS A 206 2.34 15.52 -18.09
C LYS A 206 1.69 14.26 -17.50
N ASP A 207 2.30 13.70 -16.45
CA ASP A 207 1.79 12.49 -15.80
C ASP A 207 0.45 12.74 -15.10
N VAL A 208 0.19 13.97 -14.66
CA VAL A 208 -1.03 14.35 -13.91
C VAL A 208 -2.08 15.02 -14.80
N GLU A 209 -1.70 15.56 -15.95
CA GLU A 209 -2.57 16.26 -16.92
C GLU A 209 -3.88 15.50 -17.23
N PRO A 210 -3.89 14.16 -17.44
CA PRO A 210 -5.12 13.43 -17.69
C PRO A 210 -6.14 13.45 -16.55
N PHE A 211 -5.73 13.84 -15.35
CA PHE A 211 -6.52 13.75 -14.11
C PHE A 211 -6.87 15.12 -13.51
N ARG A 212 -6.35 16.22 -14.07
CA ARG A 212 -6.49 17.56 -13.49
C ARG A 212 -6.60 18.64 -14.56
N ASP A 213 -7.21 19.77 -14.16
CA ASP A 213 -7.20 20.98 -14.97
C ASP A 213 -5.75 21.48 -15.17
N THR A 214 -5.38 21.67 -16.43
CA THR A 214 -4.02 22.10 -16.82
C THR A 214 -3.63 23.43 -16.22
N SER A 215 -4.60 24.34 -16.02
CA SER A 215 -4.34 25.67 -15.43
C SER A 215 -3.75 25.59 -14.01
N VAL A 216 -4.09 24.54 -13.26
CA VAL A 216 -3.54 24.30 -11.90
C VAL A 216 -2.13 23.74 -11.95
N LEU A 217 -1.77 23.02 -13.01
CA LEU A 217 -0.48 22.38 -13.15
C LEU A 217 0.63 23.35 -13.56
N ASP A 218 0.30 24.46 -14.19
CA ASP A 218 1.26 25.44 -14.69
C ASP A 218 2.09 26.10 -13.56
N ILE A 219 1.52 26.19 -12.36
CA ILE A 219 2.21 26.74 -11.18
C ILE A 219 3.17 25.73 -10.51
N TRP A 220 3.11 24.45 -10.88
CA TRP A 220 3.96 23.43 -10.24
C TRP A 220 5.44 23.65 -10.59
N SER A 221 6.21 23.96 -9.56
CA SER A 221 7.65 24.13 -9.60
C SER A 221 8.28 23.78 -8.27
N SER A 222 9.60 23.63 -8.24
CA SER A 222 10.34 23.46 -6.99
C SER A 222 10.03 24.58 -6.00
N ASP A 223 10.06 25.84 -6.44
CA ASP A 223 9.82 27.02 -5.59
C ASP A 223 8.38 27.03 -5.06
N PHE A 224 7.38 26.69 -5.89
CA PHE A 224 5.98 26.62 -5.46
C PHE A 224 5.81 25.60 -4.30
N PHE A 225 6.35 24.39 -4.46
CA PHE A 225 6.22 23.37 -3.41
C PHE A 225 7.05 23.70 -2.16
N LYS A 226 8.22 24.35 -2.31
CA LYS A 226 8.99 24.86 -1.18
C LYS A 226 8.23 25.92 -0.40
N GLN A 227 7.62 26.90 -1.07
CA GLN A 227 6.81 27.95 -0.44
C GLN A 227 5.62 27.36 0.33
N ILE A 228 4.90 26.39 -0.24
CA ILE A 228 3.81 25.69 0.47
C ILE A 228 4.35 25.04 1.75
N THR A 229 5.46 24.31 1.66
CA THR A 229 6.01 23.60 2.83
C THR A 229 6.55 24.53 3.90
N GLU A 230 7.14 25.68 3.52
CA GLU A 230 7.56 26.71 4.49
C GLU A 230 6.35 27.38 5.15
N GLY A 231 5.31 27.70 4.39
CA GLY A 231 4.06 28.26 4.93
C GLY A 231 3.39 27.36 5.97
N LEU A 232 3.41 26.04 5.72
CA LEU A 232 2.84 25.04 6.64
C LEU A 232 3.65 24.82 7.93
N LYS A 233 4.94 25.18 7.96
CA LYS A 233 5.75 25.10 9.19
C LYS A 233 5.43 26.20 10.21
N VAL A 234 4.78 27.26 9.77
CA VAL A 234 4.44 28.42 10.58
C VAL A 234 3.06 28.30 11.23
N LEU A 235 2.26 27.36 10.76
CA LEU A 235 0.93 26.99 11.30
C LEU A 235 1.07 25.92 12.39
#